data_991b5bcc19e3eb3244c46dcf1e54cd21
#
_entry.id   991b5bcc19e3eb3244c46dcf1e54cd21
#
_cell.length_a   1.000
_cell.length_b   1.000
_cell.length_c   1.000
_cell.angle_alpha   90.00
_cell.angle_beta   90.00
_cell.angle_gamma   90.00
#
_symmetry.space_group_name_H-M   'P 1'
#
loop_
_entity.id
_entity.type
_entity.pdbx_description
1 polymer ?
#
loop_
_entity_poly.entity_id
_entity_poly.type
_entity_poly.pdbx_seq_one_letter_code
_entity_poly.pdbx_strand_id
1 'polypeptide(L)'
;MNAIIQTTPPALSEYYSETKCTWCDGCGNYGIWTAVKYALVELNLHPWQVCLCYDVGCHGNGSDKIQGYRFGGLHGRVIPFAAGAKLANMKVPVIAFGGDGATFSEGVGHLVHALRSNYPITFVLHNNANYGLTTGQASSLTWQGQPMNTSPNGIPERTLAIMDFIFSLQPTFVARGFSGDIKLTTRILKAAIQHRGFAFVDMLQACPTYNHFATHEYLLERYFDANTDGHDPSDLQQAKTLASRAHDRIACGILYQREDIPDFYKQLIPRRGVETTCVEEVRKYDVSEYWKGLV
;
A
#
# COMPACT_ATOMS: atom_id res chain seq x y z
N MET A 1 -31.33 6.78 -0.61
CA MET A 1 -30.80 7.80 -1.55
C MET A 1 -29.99 7.05 -2.58
N ASN A 2 -30.45 7.01 -3.84
CA ASN A 2 -29.65 6.48 -4.92
C ASN A 2 -28.44 7.38 -5.04
N ALA A 3 -27.23 6.81 -4.87
CA ALA A 3 -26.02 7.53 -5.18
C ALA A 3 -26.10 7.97 -6.63
N ILE A 4 -26.07 9.27 -6.88
CA ILE A 4 -25.95 9.83 -8.23
C ILE A 4 -24.62 9.29 -8.74
N ILE A 5 -24.69 8.32 -9.64
CA ILE A 5 -23.49 7.84 -10.36
C ILE A 5 -23.11 9.04 -11.25
N GLN A 6 -22.14 9.80 -10.81
CA GLN A 6 -21.55 10.82 -11.66
C GLN A 6 -20.86 10.11 -12.81
N THR A 7 -21.30 10.38 -14.02
CA THR A 7 -20.83 9.73 -15.24
C THR A 7 -19.59 10.40 -15.83
N THR A 8 -19.21 11.55 -15.31
CA THR A 8 -18.00 12.28 -15.72
C THR A 8 -16.79 11.85 -14.89
N PRO A 9 -15.65 11.62 -15.49
CA PRO A 9 -14.41 11.33 -14.76
C PRO A 9 -14.10 12.46 -13.75
N PRO A 10 -13.55 12.13 -12.56
CA PRO A 10 -13.14 13.16 -11.60
C PRO A 10 -12.00 14.00 -12.16
N ALA A 11 -12.01 15.28 -11.87
CA ALA A 11 -10.85 16.12 -12.12
C ALA A 11 -9.77 15.85 -11.07
N LEU A 12 -8.51 15.98 -11.46
CA LEU A 12 -7.39 15.81 -10.53
C LEU A 12 -7.47 16.75 -9.32
N SER A 13 -8.04 17.97 -9.52
CA SER A 13 -8.25 18.98 -8.48
C SER A 13 -9.22 18.55 -7.39
N GLU A 14 -10.13 17.60 -7.64
CA GLU A 14 -11.03 17.06 -6.62
C GLU A 14 -10.29 16.33 -5.49
N TYR A 15 -9.08 15.86 -5.80
CA TYR A 15 -8.20 15.17 -4.85
C TYR A 15 -7.28 16.11 -4.07
N TYR A 16 -7.24 17.40 -4.39
CA TYR A 16 -6.39 18.35 -3.67
C TYR A 16 -6.98 18.71 -2.33
N SER A 17 -6.12 18.84 -1.35
CA SER A 17 -6.42 19.37 -0.02
C SER A 17 -5.74 20.71 0.15
N GLU A 18 -6.34 21.58 0.94
CA GLU A 18 -5.77 22.88 1.33
C GLU A 18 -4.61 22.72 2.32
N THR A 19 -4.46 21.54 2.92
CA THR A 19 -3.41 21.27 3.91
C THR A 19 -2.04 21.28 3.25
N LYS A 20 -1.17 22.15 3.74
CA LYS A 20 0.22 22.25 3.26
C LYS A 20 0.99 20.96 3.52
N CYS A 21 1.71 20.49 2.51
CA CYS A 21 2.64 19.38 2.67
C CYS A 21 3.80 19.75 3.60
N THR A 22 4.16 18.81 4.47
CA THR A 22 5.22 18.96 5.47
C THR A 22 6.38 17.99 5.25
N TRP A 23 6.39 17.28 4.12
CA TRP A 23 7.51 16.42 3.74
C TRP A 23 8.74 17.25 3.35
N CYS A 24 9.92 16.67 3.55
CA CYS A 24 11.19 17.28 3.15
C CYS A 24 11.25 17.50 1.62
N ASP A 25 11.99 18.49 1.19
CA ASP A 25 12.25 18.71 -0.23
C ASP A 25 12.95 17.48 -0.84
N GLY A 26 12.48 17.01 -1.99
CA GLY A 26 12.96 15.79 -2.62
C GLY A 26 12.46 14.48 -2.02
N CYS A 27 11.57 14.52 -1.02
CA CYS A 27 11.01 13.31 -0.43
C CYS A 27 10.15 12.53 -1.46
N GLY A 28 10.38 11.23 -1.57
CA GLY A 28 9.62 10.36 -2.48
C GLY A 28 8.12 10.26 -2.18
N ASN A 29 7.67 10.70 -1.00
CA ASN A 29 6.23 10.79 -0.70
C ASN A 29 5.47 11.66 -1.72
N TYR A 30 6.08 12.74 -2.24
CA TYR A 30 5.45 13.58 -3.28
C TYR A 30 5.13 12.80 -4.55
N GLY A 31 6.05 11.92 -4.99
CA GLY A 31 5.85 11.10 -6.17
C GLY A 31 4.73 10.07 -5.97
N ILE A 32 4.74 9.37 -4.83
CA ILE A 32 3.71 8.37 -4.51
C ILE A 32 2.33 9.04 -4.41
N TRP A 33 2.23 10.13 -3.66
CA TRP A 33 0.99 10.92 -3.51
C TRP A 33 0.44 11.42 -4.85
N THR A 34 1.31 11.84 -5.74
CA THR A 34 0.95 12.27 -7.10
C THR A 34 0.44 11.09 -7.92
N ALA A 35 1.14 9.97 -7.92
CA ALA A 35 0.76 8.77 -8.65
C ALA A 35 -0.57 8.17 -8.17
N VAL A 36 -0.83 8.19 -6.85
CA VAL A 36 -2.13 7.77 -6.28
C VAL A 36 -3.27 8.60 -6.85
N LYS A 37 -3.16 9.93 -6.89
CA LYS A 37 -4.20 10.79 -7.45
C LYS A 37 -4.45 10.51 -8.93
N TYR A 38 -3.39 10.37 -9.72
CA TYR A 38 -3.53 9.98 -11.13
C TYR A 38 -4.21 8.62 -11.29
N ALA A 39 -3.80 7.62 -10.51
CA ALA A 39 -4.41 6.29 -10.57
C ALA A 39 -5.92 6.33 -10.28
N LEU A 40 -6.34 7.08 -9.27
CA LEU A 40 -7.75 7.23 -8.90
C LEU A 40 -8.56 7.95 -9.99
N VAL A 41 -8.02 9.03 -10.56
CA VAL A 41 -8.64 9.75 -11.68
C VAL A 41 -8.79 8.85 -12.91
N GLU A 42 -7.73 8.14 -13.29
CA GLU A 42 -7.75 7.24 -14.45
C GLU A 42 -8.64 6.00 -14.26
N LEU A 43 -8.96 5.64 -13.02
CA LEU A 43 -9.95 4.62 -12.67
C LEU A 43 -11.38 5.18 -12.55
N ASN A 44 -11.60 6.46 -12.85
CA ASN A 44 -12.88 7.16 -12.70
C ASN A 44 -13.46 7.05 -11.27
N LEU A 45 -12.61 7.04 -10.26
CA LEU A 45 -13.01 7.03 -8.86
C LEU A 45 -13.03 8.48 -8.34
N HIS A 46 -14.15 8.90 -7.80
CA HIS A 46 -14.24 10.17 -7.09
C HIS A 46 -13.77 10.03 -5.64
N PRO A 47 -13.36 11.12 -4.96
CA PRO A 47 -12.88 11.07 -3.57
C PRO A 47 -13.82 10.33 -2.59
N TRP A 48 -15.13 10.43 -2.79
CA TRP A 48 -16.13 9.73 -1.96
C TRP A 48 -16.35 8.25 -2.34
N GLN A 49 -15.62 7.72 -3.31
CA GLN A 49 -15.72 6.34 -3.77
C GLN A 49 -14.51 5.49 -3.35
N VAL A 50 -13.56 6.05 -2.59
CA VAL A 50 -12.34 5.37 -2.17
C VAL A 50 -12.09 5.56 -0.68
N CYS A 51 -11.59 4.52 -0.03
CA CYS A 51 -11.12 4.55 1.36
C CYS A 51 -9.60 4.48 1.39
N LEU A 52 -8.97 5.48 2.00
CA LEU A 52 -7.53 5.65 2.13
C LEU A 52 -7.14 5.49 3.60
N CYS A 53 -6.46 4.40 3.92
CA CYS A 53 -6.04 4.06 5.27
C CYS A 53 -4.55 4.33 5.44
N TYR A 54 -4.18 5.09 6.44
CA TYR A 54 -2.80 5.51 6.68
C TYR A 54 -2.29 4.97 8.01
N ASP A 55 -1.08 4.44 8.00
CA ASP A 55 -0.29 4.13 9.19
C ASP A 55 0.39 5.41 9.72
N VAL A 56 1.09 5.30 10.84
CA VAL A 56 1.87 6.38 11.42
C VAL A 56 3.26 6.43 10.80
N GLY A 57 3.72 7.63 10.46
CA GLY A 57 5.03 7.88 9.83
C GLY A 57 4.96 9.06 8.87
N CYS A 58 6.04 9.34 8.14
CA CYS A 58 6.05 10.42 7.13
C CYS A 58 4.94 10.23 6.08
N HIS A 59 4.70 8.99 5.64
CA HIS A 59 3.60 8.66 4.73
C HIS A 59 2.23 8.95 5.37
N GLY A 60 2.08 8.75 6.68
CA GLY A 60 0.84 9.02 7.42
C GLY A 60 0.43 10.50 7.41
N ASN A 61 1.40 11.41 7.30
CA ASN A 61 1.12 12.84 7.08
C ASN A 61 0.40 13.11 5.74
N GLY A 62 0.34 12.13 4.83
CA GLY A 62 -0.46 12.19 3.60
C GLY A 62 -1.95 12.14 3.84
N SER A 63 -2.42 11.68 5.00
CA SER A 63 -3.83 11.45 5.29
C SER A 63 -4.70 12.71 5.20
N ASP A 64 -4.17 13.88 5.46
CA ASP A 64 -4.86 15.16 5.37
C ASP A 64 -4.54 15.94 4.07
N LYS A 65 -3.71 15.39 3.20
CA LYS A 65 -3.22 16.04 1.97
C LYS A 65 -3.88 15.54 0.68
N ILE A 66 -4.82 14.61 0.82
CA ILE A 66 -5.60 14.07 -0.28
C ILE A 66 -7.08 14.00 0.13
N GLN A 67 -8.00 14.31 -0.76
CA GLN A 67 -9.42 14.13 -0.49
C GLN A 67 -9.84 12.67 -0.68
N GLY A 68 -10.82 12.22 0.15
CA GLY A 68 -11.32 10.83 0.17
C GLY A 68 -11.89 10.46 1.54
N TYR A 69 -12.39 9.24 1.69
CA TYR A 69 -12.61 8.67 3.02
C TYR A 69 -11.26 8.29 3.60
N ARG A 70 -10.78 9.07 4.55
CA ARG A 70 -9.41 8.97 5.09
C ARG A 70 -9.44 8.52 6.53
N PHE A 71 -8.57 7.56 6.85
CA PHE A 71 -8.41 7.05 8.21
C PHE A 71 -6.94 7.02 8.57
N GLY A 72 -6.59 7.52 9.75
CA GLY A 72 -5.30 7.30 10.40
C GLY A 72 -5.45 6.25 11.49
N GLY A 73 -4.58 5.26 11.48
CA GLY A 73 -4.57 4.17 12.46
C GLY A 73 -3.44 4.28 13.49
N LEU A 74 -3.28 3.24 14.31
CA LEU A 74 -2.13 3.04 15.18
C LEU A 74 -0.94 2.50 14.38
N HIS A 75 0.27 2.78 14.83
CA HIS A 75 1.51 2.35 14.20
C HIS A 75 1.57 0.83 14.05
N GLY A 76 1.88 0.36 12.82
CA GLY A 76 1.89 -1.05 12.46
C GLY A 76 0.51 -1.73 12.41
N ARG A 77 -0.59 -0.97 12.39
CA ARG A 77 -1.96 -1.52 12.45
C ARG A 77 -2.85 -1.13 11.26
N VAL A 78 -2.30 -0.52 10.23
CA VAL A 78 -3.12 -0.09 9.07
C VAL A 78 -3.76 -1.27 8.32
N ILE A 79 -3.08 -2.40 8.22
CA ILE A 79 -3.57 -3.58 7.49
C ILE A 79 -4.87 -4.14 8.08
N PRO A 80 -4.96 -4.50 9.39
CA PRO A 80 -6.22 -4.99 9.96
C PRO A 80 -7.33 -3.93 9.93
N PHE A 81 -6.98 -2.66 10.07
CA PHE A 81 -7.91 -1.55 9.95
C PHE A 81 -8.50 -1.46 8.53
N ALA A 82 -7.65 -1.50 7.51
CA ALA A 82 -8.07 -1.51 6.11
C ALA A 82 -8.91 -2.74 5.76
N ALA A 83 -8.53 -3.92 6.28
CA ALA A 83 -9.29 -5.15 6.10
C ALA A 83 -10.69 -5.02 6.71
N GLY A 84 -10.81 -4.45 7.92
CA GLY A 84 -12.10 -4.17 8.55
C GLY A 84 -12.97 -3.21 7.72
N ALA A 85 -12.40 -2.11 7.24
CA ALA A 85 -13.08 -1.16 6.36
C ALA A 85 -13.58 -1.83 5.07
N LYS A 86 -12.74 -2.69 4.45
CA LYS A 86 -13.13 -3.44 3.25
C LYS A 86 -14.24 -4.43 3.51
N LEU A 87 -14.19 -5.19 4.60
CA LEU A 87 -15.23 -6.16 4.97
C LEU A 87 -16.56 -5.48 5.30
N ALA A 88 -16.54 -4.29 5.89
CA ALA A 88 -17.73 -3.50 6.12
C ALA A 88 -18.40 -3.08 4.82
N ASN A 89 -17.63 -2.69 3.80
CA ASN A 89 -18.14 -2.29 2.50
C ASN A 89 -17.26 -2.80 1.35
N MET A 90 -17.60 -3.97 0.84
CA MET A 90 -16.87 -4.63 -0.27
C MET A 90 -16.93 -3.87 -1.60
N LYS A 91 -17.86 -2.91 -1.76
CA LYS A 91 -18.02 -2.13 -2.99
C LYS A 91 -17.00 -0.99 -3.11
N VAL A 92 -16.40 -0.57 -1.99
CA VAL A 92 -15.45 0.54 -1.95
C VAL A 92 -14.01 -0.01 -2.08
N PRO A 93 -13.20 0.49 -3.03
CA PRO A 93 -11.77 0.24 -3.03
C PRO A 93 -11.12 0.75 -1.74
N VAL A 94 -10.26 -0.06 -1.14
CA VAL A 94 -9.52 0.29 0.07
C VAL A 94 -8.02 0.22 -0.22
N ILE A 95 -7.33 1.33 0.00
CA ILE A 95 -5.89 1.45 -0.17
C ILE A 95 -5.27 1.74 1.20
N ALA A 96 -4.34 0.91 1.61
CA ALA A 96 -3.60 1.05 2.86
C ALA A 96 -2.15 1.45 2.59
N PHE A 97 -1.66 2.47 3.29
CA PHE A 97 -0.31 2.99 3.19
C PHE A 97 0.44 2.73 4.49
N GLY A 98 1.52 1.98 4.43
CA GLY A 98 2.36 1.65 5.58
C GLY A 98 3.83 1.89 5.30
N GLY A 99 4.60 2.36 6.29
CA GLY A 99 6.05 2.44 6.22
C GLY A 99 6.70 1.07 6.43
N ASP A 100 7.93 0.93 5.98
CA ASP A 100 8.72 -0.30 6.13
C ASP A 100 8.93 -0.68 7.60
N GLY A 101 9.26 0.26 8.48
CA GLY A 101 9.37 0.01 9.91
C GLY A 101 8.04 -0.43 10.52
N ALA A 102 6.96 0.33 10.29
CA ALA A 102 5.62 0.00 10.77
C ALA A 102 5.17 -1.40 10.33
N THR A 103 5.47 -1.76 9.09
CA THR A 103 5.02 -3.03 8.49
C THR A 103 5.82 -4.23 8.98
N PHE A 104 7.15 -4.14 8.94
CA PHE A 104 8.01 -5.31 9.15
C PHE A 104 8.60 -5.40 10.57
N SER A 105 8.64 -4.30 11.33
CA SER A 105 9.06 -4.37 12.74
C SER A 105 7.89 -4.54 13.70
N GLU A 106 6.69 -3.99 13.40
CA GLU A 106 5.56 -3.98 14.34
C GLU A 106 4.30 -4.67 13.80
N GLY A 107 4.08 -4.60 12.49
CA GLY A 107 2.86 -5.08 11.85
C GLY A 107 2.98 -6.40 11.08
N VAL A 108 4.13 -7.06 11.10
CA VAL A 108 4.41 -8.22 10.25
C VAL A 108 3.38 -9.35 10.37
N GLY A 109 2.89 -9.63 11.59
CA GLY A 109 1.85 -10.62 11.79
C GLY A 109 0.55 -10.30 11.04
N HIS A 110 0.17 -9.03 10.97
CA HIS A 110 -1.01 -8.58 10.20
C HIS A 110 -0.81 -8.76 8.70
N LEU A 111 0.40 -8.47 8.19
CA LEU A 111 0.75 -8.66 6.78
C LEU A 111 0.68 -10.15 6.39
N VAL A 112 1.24 -11.03 7.22
CA VAL A 112 1.18 -12.49 7.02
C VAL A 112 -0.27 -12.97 6.90
N HIS A 113 -1.12 -12.56 7.84
CA HIS A 113 -2.53 -12.96 7.82
C HIS A 113 -3.30 -12.37 6.64
N ALA A 114 -3.04 -11.12 6.26
CA ALA A 114 -3.71 -10.47 5.15
C ALA A 114 -3.37 -11.14 3.81
N LEU A 115 -2.10 -11.45 3.57
CA LEU A 115 -1.64 -12.20 2.40
C LEU A 115 -2.25 -13.61 2.36
N ARG A 116 -2.10 -14.38 3.45
CA ARG A 116 -2.62 -15.74 3.55
C ARG A 116 -4.14 -15.81 3.32
N SER A 117 -4.88 -14.85 3.85
CA SER A 117 -6.34 -14.80 3.73
C SER A 117 -6.82 -14.13 2.44
N ASN A 118 -5.92 -13.51 1.69
CA ASN A 118 -6.21 -12.81 0.44
C ASN A 118 -7.30 -11.73 0.61
N TYR A 119 -7.17 -10.86 1.63
CA TYR A 119 -8.08 -9.73 1.82
C TYR A 119 -8.01 -8.78 0.60
N PRO A 120 -9.16 -8.40 0.00
CA PRO A 120 -9.17 -7.59 -1.22
C PRO A 120 -8.89 -6.10 -0.94
N ILE A 121 -7.66 -5.82 -0.52
CA ILE A 121 -7.12 -4.47 -0.26
C ILE A 121 -5.83 -4.25 -1.02
N THR A 122 -5.57 -3.03 -1.41
CA THR A 122 -4.28 -2.61 -1.97
C THR A 122 -3.40 -2.11 -0.84
N PHE A 123 -2.25 -2.74 -0.62
CA PHE A 123 -1.28 -2.31 0.36
C PHE A 123 -0.06 -1.70 -0.33
N VAL A 124 0.22 -0.43 -0.06
CA VAL A 124 1.36 0.33 -0.57
C VAL A 124 2.38 0.49 0.53
N LEU A 125 3.49 -0.21 0.41
CA LEU A 125 4.64 -0.10 1.30
C LEU A 125 5.47 1.12 0.91
N HIS A 126 5.58 2.11 1.78
CA HIS A 126 6.53 3.22 1.66
C HIS A 126 7.90 2.75 2.15
N ASN A 127 8.70 2.23 1.21
CA ASN A 127 10.00 1.64 1.49
C ASN A 127 11.10 2.69 1.36
N ASN A 128 11.39 3.37 2.46
CA ASN A 128 12.48 4.34 2.56
C ASN A 128 13.65 3.87 3.42
N ALA A 129 13.61 2.62 3.87
CA ALA A 129 14.61 1.94 4.68
C ALA A 129 14.98 2.67 5.99
N ASN A 130 14.03 3.38 6.60
CA ASN A 130 14.22 4.02 7.91
C ASN A 130 12.90 4.50 8.54
N TYR A 131 12.95 4.81 9.84
CA TYR A 131 11.90 5.58 10.53
C TYR A 131 12.18 7.08 10.37
N GLY A 132 11.68 7.69 9.29
CA GLY A 132 11.99 9.09 8.96
C GLY A 132 11.31 10.10 9.89
N LEU A 133 10.05 9.89 10.28
CA LEU A 133 9.29 10.85 11.09
C LEU A 133 9.91 11.07 12.48
N THR A 134 10.47 10.02 13.05
CA THR A 134 11.10 10.04 14.38
C THR A 134 12.61 10.31 14.32
N THR A 135 13.08 10.89 13.21
CA THR A 135 14.43 11.40 12.99
C THR A 135 15.50 10.35 12.64
N GLY A 136 15.15 9.30 11.89
CA GLY A 136 16.13 8.46 11.20
C GLY A 136 16.68 7.29 12.00
N GLN A 137 15.83 6.57 12.71
CA GLN A 137 16.18 5.26 13.27
C GLN A 137 16.19 4.21 12.18
N ALA A 138 16.94 3.13 12.41
CA ALA A 138 16.95 1.97 11.54
C ALA A 138 15.59 1.27 11.54
N SER A 139 15.13 0.87 10.35
CA SER A 139 14.04 -0.09 10.17
C SER A 139 14.59 -1.48 9.82
N SER A 140 13.72 -2.47 9.73
CA SER A 140 14.10 -3.82 9.27
C SER A 140 14.68 -3.84 7.84
N LEU A 141 14.50 -2.76 7.07
CA LEU A 141 14.99 -2.61 5.69
C LEU A 141 16.23 -1.75 5.55
N THR A 142 16.71 -1.17 6.64
CA THR A 142 18.01 -0.47 6.64
C THR A 142 19.11 -1.46 6.27
N TRP A 143 19.99 -1.09 5.37
CA TRP A 143 21.06 -1.98 4.92
C TRP A 143 22.07 -2.23 6.05
N GLN A 144 22.48 -3.48 6.18
CA GLN A 144 23.51 -3.86 7.16
C GLN A 144 24.76 -3.00 7.01
N GLY A 145 25.30 -2.53 8.12
CA GLY A 145 26.48 -1.69 8.17
C GLY A 145 26.22 -0.19 7.97
N GLN A 146 25.00 0.22 7.58
CA GLN A 146 24.71 1.64 7.39
C GLN A 146 24.57 2.37 8.73
N PRO A 147 25.25 3.52 8.91
CA PRO A 147 25.07 4.34 10.09
C PRO A 147 23.67 5.00 10.10
N MET A 148 23.02 4.94 11.24
CA MET A 148 21.72 5.58 11.50
C MET A 148 21.78 6.33 12.84
N ASN A 149 20.85 7.24 13.11
CA ASN A 149 20.88 8.09 14.31
C ASN A 149 20.96 7.32 15.64
N THR A 150 20.34 6.14 15.71
CA THR A 150 20.41 5.26 16.89
C THR A 150 21.52 4.21 16.82
N SER A 151 22.21 4.12 15.69
CA SER A 151 23.29 3.15 15.45
C SER A 151 24.41 3.81 14.64
N PRO A 152 25.13 4.79 15.23
CA PRO A 152 26.11 5.61 14.52
C PRO A 152 27.31 4.80 13.98
N ASN A 153 27.57 3.63 14.56
CA ASN A 153 28.64 2.72 14.13
C ASN A 153 28.20 1.70 13.06
N GLY A 154 26.98 1.85 12.53
CA GLY A 154 26.38 0.95 11.55
C GLY A 154 25.45 -0.08 12.17
N ILE A 155 24.49 -0.55 11.37
CA ILE A 155 23.49 -1.55 11.77
C ILE A 155 24.12 -2.95 11.72
N PRO A 156 24.16 -3.71 12.83
CA PRO A 156 24.73 -5.05 12.83
C PRO A 156 23.79 -6.10 12.21
N GLU A 157 22.47 -5.87 12.28
CA GLU A 157 21.47 -6.81 11.79
C GLU A 157 21.46 -6.89 10.26
N ARG A 158 21.10 -8.08 9.76
CA ARG A 158 20.90 -8.30 8.32
C ARG A 158 19.64 -7.57 7.85
N THR A 159 19.73 -6.92 6.70
CA THR A 159 18.58 -6.37 6.01
C THR A 159 17.55 -7.47 5.71
N LEU A 160 16.29 -7.24 6.03
CA LEU A 160 15.22 -8.19 5.74
C LEU A 160 14.98 -8.30 4.22
N ALA A 161 15.07 -9.50 3.67
CA ALA A 161 14.76 -9.79 2.27
C ALA A 161 13.23 -9.86 2.08
N ILE A 162 12.60 -8.69 1.99
CA ILE A 162 11.12 -8.59 2.01
C ILE A 162 10.46 -9.30 0.82
N MET A 163 11.06 -9.28 -0.35
CA MET A 163 10.45 -9.90 -1.52
C MET A 163 10.46 -11.43 -1.39
N ASP A 164 11.54 -12.02 -0.89
CA ASP A 164 11.59 -13.45 -0.61
C ASP A 164 10.57 -13.84 0.46
N PHE A 165 10.44 -13.01 1.50
CA PHE A 165 9.44 -13.19 2.53
C PHE A 165 8.01 -13.12 1.96
N ILE A 166 7.68 -12.10 1.16
CA ILE A 166 6.36 -11.95 0.52
C ILE A 166 6.05 -13.14 -0.39
N PHE A 167 6.98 -13.56 -1.24
CA PHE A 167 6.77 -14.70 -2.12
C PHE A 167 6.63 -16.03 -1.39
N SER A 168 7.22 -16.17 -0.19
CA SER A 168 7.02 -17.36 0.65
C SER A 168 5.57 -17.52 1.14
N LEU A 169 4.82 -16.42 1.21
CA LEU A 169 3.42 -16.38 1.64
C LEU A 169 2.42 -16.60 0.48
N GLN A 170 2.90 -16.96 -0.71
CA GLN A 170 2.08 -17.26 -1.89
C GLN A 170 1.10 -16.12 -2.26
N PRO A 171 1.60 -14.91 -2.52
CA PRO A 171 0.78 -13.75 -2.83
C PRO A 171 -0.01 -13.95 -4.13
N THR A 172 -1.09 -13.17 -4.30
CA THR A 172 -1.84 -13.12 -5.56
C THR A 172 -1.47 -11.92 -6.44
N PHE A 173 -0.86 -10.89 -5.85
CA PHE A 173 -0.33 -9.73 -6.59
C PHE A 173 0.89 -9.16 -5.87
N VAL A 174 1.98 -8.99 -6.60
CA VAL A 174 3.20 -8.31 -6.14
C VAL A 174 3.69 -7.36 -7.22
N ALA A 175 3.92 -6.14 -6.84
CA ALA A 175 4.53 -5.13 -7.71
C ALA A 175 5.61 -4.36 -6.94
N ARG A 176 6.53 -3.76 -7.69
CA ARG A 176 7.48 -2.80 -7.17
C ARG A 176 7.45 -1.53 -8.01
N GLY A 177 7.33 -0.40 -7.37
CA GLY A 177 7.35 0.92 -8.00
C GLY A 177 8.56 1.74 -7.54
N PHE A 178 8.80 2.84 -8.24
CA PHE A 178 9.78 3.85 -7.87
C PHE A 178 9.10 5.22 -7.77
N SER A 179 9.19 5.86 -6.63
CA SER A 179 8.55 7.16 -6.36
C SER A 179 9.00 8.28 -7.31
N GLY A 180 10.15 8.12 -7.98
CA GLY A 180 10.66 9.04 -9.00
C GLY A 180 10.04 8.85 -10.38
N ASP A 181 9.40 7.71 -10.66
CA ASP A 181 8.67 7.44 -11.91
C ASP A 181 7.16 7.41 -11.68
N ILE A 182 6.54 8.59 -11.81
CA ILE A 182 5.09 8.76 -11.57
C ILE A 182 4.27 7.93 -12.56
N LYS A 183 4.68 7.82 -13.82
CA LYS A 183 3.95 7.10 -14.86
C LYS A 183 3.92 5.60 -14.60
N LEU A 184 5.07 5.01 -14.31
CA LEU A 184 5.19 3.61 -13.92
C LEU A 184 4.38 3.33 -12.65
N THR A 185 4.55 4.16 -11.62
CA THR A 185 3.86 4.04 -10.34
C THR A 185 2.34 4.15 -10.49
N THR A 186 1.84 5.08 -11.30
CA THR A 186 0.40 5.20 -11.62
C THR A 186 -0.14 3.92 -12.25
N ARG A 187 0.57 3.36 -13.25
CA ARG A 187 0.18 2.10 -13.91
C ARG A 187 0.10 0.94 -12.91
N ILE A 188 1.10 0.79 -12.05
CA ILE A 188 1.14 -0.23 -11.00
C ILE A 188 -0.03 -0.08 -10.03
N LEU A 189 -0.26 1.13 -9.53
CA LEU A 189 -1.34 1.39 -8.58
C LEU A 189 -2.72 1.11 -9.17
N LYS A 190 -2.95 1.46 -10.44
CA LYS A 190 -4.20 1.12 -11.13
C LYS A 190 -4.43 -0.39 -11.16
N ALA A 191 -3.43 -1.17 -11.55
CA ALA A 191 -3.54 -2.62 -11.58
C ALA A 191 -3.75 -3.21 -10.18
N ALA A 192 -3.05 -2.70 -9.18
CA ALA A 192 -3.19 -3.13 -7.78
C ALA A 192 -4.60 -2.83 -7.21
N ILE A 193 -5.18 -1.67 -7.52
CA ILE A 193 -6.53 -1.29 -7.07
C ILE A 193 -7.61 -2.16 -7.74
N GLN A 194 -7.38 -2.58 -8.97
CA GLN A 194 -8.30 -3.44 -9.73
C GLN A 194 -8.16 -4.93 -9.38
N HIS A 195 -7.06 -5.31 -8.72
CA HIS A 195 -6.83 -6.71 -8.34
C HIS A 195 -7.88 -7.22 -7.33
N ARG A 196 -8.33 -8.47 -7.50
CA ARG A 196 -9.41 -9.07 -6.70
C ARG A 196 -8.93 -9.78 -5.43
N GLY A 197 -7.78 -9.43 -4.92
CA GLY A 197 -7.21 -10.02 -3.70
C GLY A 197 -6.31 -9.02 -3.01
N PHE A 198 -5.40 -9.54 -2.19
CA PHE A 198 -4.40 -8.72 -1.54
C PHE A 198 -3.32 -8.30 -2.55
N ALA A 199 -3.26 -7.01 -2.86
CA ALA A 199 -2.21 -6.45 -3.70
C ALA A 199 -1.10 -5.85 -2.82
N PHE A 200 0.10 -6.42 -2.90
CA PHE A 200 1.31 -5.89 -2.26
C PHE A 200 2.11 -5.05 -3.26
N VAL A 201 2.35 -3.79 -2.93
CA VAL A 201 3.15 -2.86 -3.74
C VAL A 201 4.32 -2.35 -2.93
N ASP A 202 5.54 -2.80 -3.23
CA ASP A 202 6.79 -2.29 -2.68
C ASP A 202 7.17 -0.99 -3.39
N MET A 203 7.01 0.15 -2.73
CA MET A 203 7.27 1.45 -3.32
C MET A 203 8.63 1.99 -2.86
N LEU A 204 9.63 1.84 -3.72
CA LEU A 204 10.96 2.39 -3.47
C LEU A 204 10.89 3.91 -3.36
N GLN A 205 11.27 4.41 -2.19
CA GLN A 205 11.11 5.81 -1.84
C GLN A 205 12.42 6.40 -1.33
N ALA A 206 12.91 7.44 -1.98
CA ALA A 206 14.04 8.19 -1.45
C ALA A 206 13.63 8.98 -0.19
N CYS A 207 14.47 8.91 0.85
CA CYS A 207 14.40 9.78 2.03
C CYS A 207 15.64 10.68 2.05
N PRO A 208 15.58 11.93 1.55
CA PRO A 208 16.77 12.77 1.39
C PRO A 208 17.42 13.15 2.72
N THR A 209 16.66 13.11 3.82
CA THR A 209 17.15 13.57 5.13
C THR A 209 17.91 12.49 5.90
N TYR A 210 17.50 11.22 5.79
CA TYR A 210 18.04 10.18 6.67
C TYR A 210 18.57 8.94 5.93
N ASN A 211 18.20 8.74 4.67
CA ASN A 211 18.70 7.61 3.89
C ASN A 211 19.74 8.10 2.87
N HIS A 212 21.02 7.91 3.19
CA HIS A 212 22.15 8.32 2.35
C HIS A 212 22.74 7.19 1.51
N PHE A 213 22.13 5.98 1.55
CA PHE A 213 22.59 4.80 0.81
C PHE A 213 21.67 4.42 -0.36
N ALA A 214 20.34 4.51 -0.22
CA ALA A 214 19.37 4.31 -1.29
C ALA A 214 18.76 5.66 -1.71
N THR A 215 19.62 6.55 -2.25
CA THR A 215 19.23 7.91 -2.67
C THR A 215 18.34 7.87 -3.92
N HIS A 216 17.77 9.01 -4.29
CA HIS A 216 17.00 9.13 -5.52
C HIS A 216 17.86 8.76 -6.75
N GLU A 217 19.09 9.25 -6.81
CA GLU A 217 20.06 8.98 -7.89
C GLU A 217 20.42 7.50 -7.95
N TYR A 218 20.70 6.88 -6.80
CA TYR A 218 20.96 5.44 -6.72
C TYR A 218 19.82 4.62 -7.31
N LEU A 219 18.58 4.95 -6.95
CA LEU A 219 17.39 4.25 -7.44
C LEU A 219 17.17 4.53 -8.93
N LEU A 220 17.31 5.78 -9.37
CA LEU A 220 17.12 6.21 -10.75
C LEU A 220 18.06 5.51 -11.74
N GLU A 221 19.31 5.29 -11.34
CA GLU A 221 20.31 4.62 -12.16
C GLU A 221 20.05 3.09 -12.30
N ARG A 222 19.32 2.49 -11.36
CA ARG A 222 19.22 1.04 -11.23
C ARG A 222 17.85 0.46 -11.50
N TYR A 223 16.78 1.24 -11.35
CA TYR A 223 15.44 0.73 -11.64
C TYR A 223 15.24 0.52 -13.14
N PHE A 224 14.42 -0.45 -13.48
CA PHE A 224 13.93 -0.64 -14.83
C PHE A 224 12.51 -1.21 -14.79
N ASP A 225 11.73 -0.95 -15.83
CA ASP A 225 10.39 -1.49 -15.97
C ASP A 225 10.44 -2.91 -16.56
N ALA A 226 10.28 -3.92 -15.72
CA ALA A 226 10.36 -5.31 -16.12
C ALA A 226 9.27 -5.69 -17.15
N ASN A 227 8.09 -5.05 -17.09
CA ASN A 227 7.01 -5.37 -18.00
C ASN A 227 7.30 -4.85 -19.43
N THR A 228 8.01 -3.74 -19.59
CA THR A 228 8.48 -3.29 -20.90
C THR A 228 9.67 -4.10 -21.41
N ASP A 229 10.43 -4.72 -20.51
CA ASP A 229 11.54 -5.65 -20.83
C ASP A 229 11.03 -7.08 -21.13
N GLY A 230 9.71 -7.30 -21.23
CA GLY A 230 9.12 -8.57 -21.64
C GLY A 230 8.84 -9.57 -20.50
N HIS A 231 8.87 -9.13 -19.25
CA HIS A 231 8.47 -9.97 -18.12
C HIS A 231 6.97 -10.32 -18.18
N ASP A 232 6.66 -11.60 -18.02
CA ASP A 232 5.31 -12.12 -17.87
C ASP A 232 4.95 -12.21 -16.36
N PRO A 233 4.01 -11.39 -15.86
CA PRO A 233 3.62 -11.41 -14.44
C PRO A 233 2.97 -12.73 -13.98
N SER A 234 2.56 -13.61 -14.88
CA SER A 234 2.03 -14.93 -14.52
C SER A 234 3.13 -15.95 -14.15
N ASP A 235 4.39 -15.68 -14.53
CA ASP A 235 5.53 -16.54 -14.21
C ASP A 235 6.09 -16.28 -12.81
N LEU A 236 5.66 -17.11 -11.85
CA LEU A 236 6.10 -17.01 -10.46
C LEU A 236 7.64 -17.17 -10.29
N GLN A 237 8.25 -18.04 -11.08
CA GLN A 237 9.69 -18.30 -10.92
C GLN A 237 10.52 -17.14 -11.47
N GLN A 238 10.12 -16.57 -12.59
CA GLN A 238 10.74 -15.37 -13.13
C GLN A 238 10.54 -14.19 -12.18
N ALA A 239 9.32 -14.01 -11.62
CA ALA A 239 9.02 -12.98 -10.64
C ALA A 239 9.94 -13.03 -9.41
N LYS A 240 10.15 -14.21 -8.82
CA LYS A 240 11.07 -14.42 -7.70
C LYS A 240 12.51 -14.04 -8.08
N THR A 241 12.97 -14.49 -9.25
CA THR A 241 14.32 -14.20 -9.74
C THR A 241 14.53 -12.69 -9.94
N LEU A 242 13.56 -12.00 -10.53
CA LEU A 242 13.63 -10.55 -10.74
C LEU A 242 13.58 -9.78 -9.42
N ALA A 243 12.72 -10.20 -8.50
CA ALA A 243 12.52 -9.54 -7.22
C ALA A 243 13.76 -9.59 -6.31
N SER A 244 14.55 -10.68 -6.37
CA SER A 244 15.74 -10.89 -5.55
C SER A 244 16.98 -10.13 -6.05
N ARG A 245 17.00 -9.63 -7.29
CA ARG A 245 18.13 -8.86 -7.87
C ARG A 245 18.14 -7.42 -7.38
N ALA A 246 18.43 -7.21 -6.10
CA ALA A 246 18.16 -5.93 -5.44
C ALA A 246 19.25 -4.84 -5.58
N HIS A 247 20.48 -5.16 -6.01
CA HIS A 247 21.58 -4.20 -5.88
C HIS A 247 22.12 -3.65 -7.20
N ASP A 248 22.18 -4.43 -8.27
CA ASP A 248 22.77 -3.97 -9.53
C ASP A 248 21.71 -3.43 -10.50
N ARG A 249 20.56 -4.10 -10.54
CA ARG A 249 19.44 -3.78 -11.42
C ARG A 249 18.13 -4.09 -10.71
N ILE A 250 17.35 -3.07 -10.41
CA ILE A 250 16.13 -3.18 -9.58
C ILE A 250 14.92 -3.29 -10.50
N ALA A 251 14.31 -4.47 -10.55
CA ALA A 251 13.08 -4.68 -11.32
C ALA A 251 11.90 -3.97 -10.66
N CYS A 252 11.27 -3.07 -11.40
CA CYS A 252 10.00 -2.43 -11.09
C CYS A 252 8.93 -2.87 -12.09
N GLY A 253 7.66 -2.65 -11.77
CA GLY A 253 6.52 -3.12 -12.57
C GLY A 253 5.65 -4.08 -11.78
N ILE A 254 4.73 -4.71 -12.46
CA ILE A 254 3.94 -5.83 -11.91
C ILE A 254 4.83 -7.07 -12.01
N LEU A 255 5.33 -7.54 -10.88
CA LEU A 255 6.24 -8.68 -10.82
C LEU A 255 5.48 -10.01 -10.83
N TYR A 256 4.34 -10.07 -10.14
CA TYR A 256 3.51 -11.27 -10.11
C TYR A 256 2.03 -10.94 -10.00
N GLN A 257 1.20 -11.66 -10.76
CA GLN A 257 -0.25 -11.56 -10.69
C GLN A 257 -0.91 -12.90 -11.04
N ARG A 258 -1.91 -13.29 -10.23
CA ARG A 258 -2.80 -14.43 -10.50
C ARG A 258 -4.22 -14.10 -10.03
N GLU A 259 -5.22 -14.68 -10.66
CA GLU A 259 -6.64 -14.39 -10.38
C GLU A 259 -7.47 -15.62 -10.00
N ASP A 260 -6.85 -16.80 -9.97
CA ASP A 260 -7.53 -18.09 -9.71
C ASP A 260 -7.80 -18.35 -8.22
N ILE A 261 -7.20 -17.53 -7.31
CA ILE A 261 -7.46 -17.62 -5.88
C ILE A 261 -8.57 -16.63 -5.50
N PRO A 262 -9.69 -17.10 -4.93
CA PRO A 262 -10.76 -16.21 -4.51
C PRO A 262 -10.29 -15.29 -3.35
N ASP A 263 -10.82 -14.08 -3.32
CA ASP A 263 -10.61 -13.17 -2.18
C ASP A 263 -11.28 -13.72 -0.90
N PHE A 264 -10.85 -13.17 0.25
CA PHE A 264 -11.34 -13.61 1.56
C PHE A 264 -12.87 -13.60 1.67
N TYR A 265 -13.54 -12.57 1.15
CA TYR A 265 -14.98 -12.42 1.27
C TYR A 265 -15.73 -13.53 0.54
N LYS A 266 -15.26 -13.94 -0.65
CA LYS A 266 -15.83 -15.04 -1.42
C LYS A 266 -15.60 -16.41 -0.79
N GLN A 267 -14.59 -16.53 0.07
CA GLN A 267 -14.33 -17.77 0.81
C GLN A 267 -15.29 -17.95 2.01
N LEU A 268 -15.91 -16.86 2.49
CA LEU A 268 -16.85 -16.91 3.62
C LEU A 268 -18.14 -17.61 3.21
N ILE A 269 -18.37 -18.83 3.76
CA ILE A 269 -19.55 -19.64 3.46
C ILE A 269 -20.87 -18.87 3.69
N PRO A 270 -21.03 -18.12 4.81
CA PRO A 270 -22.27 -17.36 5.07
C PRO A 270 -22.51 -16.20 4.09
N ARG A 271 -21.48 -15.82 3.33
CA ARG A 271 -21.57 -14.70 2.36
C ARG A 271 -21.73 -15.14 0.91
N ARG A 272 -21.76 -16.45 0.66
CA ARG A 272 -21.96 -16.99 -0.69
C ARG A 272 -23.34 -16.62 -1.23
N GLY A 273 -23.38 -15.95 -2.39
CA GLY A 273 -24.62 -15.45 -3.01
C GLY A 273 -25.25 -14.24 -2.34
N VAL A 274 -24.59 -13.65 -1.34
CA VAL A 274 -25.04 -12.39 -0.71
C VAL A 274 -24.38 -11.21 -1.42
N GLU A 275 -25.18 -10.38 -2.05
CA GLU A 275 -24.72 -9.19 -2.80
C GLU A 275 -24.70 -7.91 -1.95
N THR A 276 -25.38 -7.90 -0.82
CA THR A 276 -25.43 -6.77 0.11
C THR A 276 -24.14 -6.67 0.92
N THR A 277 -23.70 -5.43 1.19
CA THR A 277 -22.58 -5.17 2.09
C THR A 277 -23.05 -5.13 3.55
N CYS A 278 -22.13 -5.33 4.52
CA CYS A 278 -22.48 -5.25 5.94
C CYS A 278 -23.09 -3.88 6.32
N VAL A 279 -22.61 -2.78 5.73
CA VAL A 279 -23.16 -1.44 5.98
C VAL A 279 -24.58 -1.26 5.41
N GLU A 280 -24.95 -1.96 4.33
CA GLU A 280 -26.31 -1.99 3.81
C GLU A 280 -27.24 -2.81 4.70
N GLU A 281 -26.74 -3.90 5.27
CA GLU A 281 -27.49 -4.80 6.17
C GLU A 281 -27.77 -4.14 7.50
N VAL A 282 -26.79 -3.49 8.14
CA VAL A 282 -26.94 -2.79 9.43
C VAL A 282 -28.13 -1.82 9.42
N ARG A 283 -28.40 -1.17 8.30
CA ARG A 283 -29.53 -0.24 8.17
C ARG A 283 -30.91 -0.92 8.25
N LYS A 284 -30.96 -2.25 8.15
CA LYS A 284 -32.20 -3.03 8.17
C LYS A 284 -32.49 -3.62 9.57
N TYR A 285 -31.54 -3.55 10.48
CA TYR A 285 -31.68 -4.10 11.82
C TYR A 285 -32.07 -3.03 12.83
N ASP A 286 -33.19 -3.22 13.53
CA ASP A 286 -33.52 -2.44 14.72
C ASP A 286 -32.80 -3.09 15.93
N VAL A 287 -31.82 -2.39 16.45
CA VAL A 287 -31.02 -2.80 17.60
C VAL A 287 -31.49 -2.17 18.91
N SER A 288 -32.60 -1.44 18.90
CA SER A 288 -33.11 -0.69 20.06
C SER A 288 -33.33 -1.59 21.29
N GLU A 289 -33.79 -2.82 21.10
CA GLU A 289 -34.01 -3.78 22.19
C GLU A 289 -32.70 -4.18 22.90
N TYR A 290 -31.59 -4.26 22.14
CA TYR A 290 -30.28 -4.59 22.75
C TYR A 290 -29.73 -3.45 23.59
N TRP A 291 -30.01 -2.19 23.19
CA TRP A 291 -29.60 -1.00 23.96
C TRP A 291 -30.34 -0.86 25.30
N LYS A 292 -31.59 -1.28 25.37
CA LYS A 292 -32.39 -1.23 26.61
C LYS A 292 -31.82 -2.08 27.74
N GLY A 293 -31.05 -3.10 27.41
CA GLY A 293 -30.38 -3.98 28.39
C GLY A 293 -29.00 -3.51 28.85
N LEU A 294 -28.50 -2.41 28.27
CA LEU A 294 -27.15 -1.87 28.55
C LEU A 294 -27.19 -0.57 29.37
N VAL A 295 -28.36 -0.07 29.74
CA VAL A 295 -28.59 1.16 30.55
C VAL A 295 -29.04 0.78 31.94
#